data_7b6ef888adb6d0f8e9f43be347ce4d56
#
_entry.id   7b6ef888adb6d0f8e9f43be347ce4d56
#
_cell.length_a   1.000
_cell.length_b   1.000
_cell.length_c   1.000
_cell.angle_alpha   90.00
_cell.angle_beta   90.00
_cell.angle_gamma   90.00
#
_symmetry.space_group_name_H-M   'P 1'
#
loop_
_entity.id
_entity.type
_entity.pdbx_description
1 polymer ?
#
loop_
_entity_poly.entity_id
_entity_poly.type
_entity_poly.pdbx_seq_one_letter_code
_entity_poly.pdbx_strand_id
1 'polypeptide(L)'
;MKIISFFAIISVLMITGCKQQSANDKILATPFIDSVIKKSDSNYEKPYFRTDFVTASYYVNKKDSTICQLMKDSAGLIRQIVIAKKDTRIFFGSYYTNGQLQADLPLDSFGQYHGAGKFFYEDGKLQSAGNYTHGVKTGTWKVFDEKGNETATDSFDQNGNIIPQKAP
;
A
#
# COMPACT_ATOMS: atom_id res chain seq x y z
N MET A 1 51.11 -52.47 9.03
CA MET A 1 50.75 -51.16 9.59
C MET A 1 50.03 -50.38 8.48
N LYS A 2 48.67 -50.40 8.48
CA LYS A 2 47.84 -49.75 7.43
C LYS A 2 47.41 -48.37 7.95
N ILE A 3 47.83 -47.33 7.24
CA ILE A 3 47.42 -45.96 7.55
C ILE A 3 46.10 -45.71 6.79
N ILE A 4 45.01 -45.53 7.56
CA ILE A 4 43.72 -45.18 6.99
C ILE A 4 43.64 -43.66 6.96
N SER A 5 43.67 -43.11 5.75
CA SER A 5 43.47 -41.69 5.49
C SER A 5 42.00 -41.32 5.62
N PHE A 6 41.61 -40.50 6.59
CA PHE A 6 40.28 -39.94 6.76
C PHE A 6 40.15 -38.71 5.84
N PHE A 7 39.47 -38.85 4.70
CA PHE A 7 39.02 -37.67 3.97
C PHE A 7 37.78 -37.11 4.63
N ALA A 8 37.96 -35.96 5.29
CA ALA A 8 36.86 -35.16 5.77
C ALA A 8 36.19 -34.46 4.60
N ILE A 9 34.99 -34.90 4.25
CA ILE A 9 34.13 -34.19 3.29
C ILE A 9 33.51 -33.00 4.01
N ILE A 10 34.05 -31.81 3.77
CA ILE A 10 33.39 -30.54 4.19
C ILE A 10 32.24 -30.31 3.20
N SER A 11 31.04 -30.68 3.60
CA SER A 11 29.83 -30.26 2.89
C SER A 11 29.58 -28.77 3.16
N VAL A 12 29.93 -27.93 2.19
CA VAL A 12 29.51 -26.51 2.16
C VAL A 12 27.99 -26.49 2.00
N LEU A 13 27.28 -26.28 3.10
CA LEU A 13 25.86 -25.93 3.05
C LEU A 13 25.77 -24.56 2.39
N MET A 14 25.46 -24.54 1.10
CA MET A 14 24.99 -23.35 0.41
C MET A 14 23.63 -22.98 1.05
N ILE A 15 23.65 -22.09 2.03
CA ILE A 15 22.43 -21.42 2.50
C ILE A 15 22.00 -20.49 1.39
N THR A 16 21.24 -21.04 0.43
CA THR A 16 20.42 -20.21 -0.46
C THR A 16 19.41 -19.53 0.44
N GLY A 17 19.71 -18.29 0.81
CA GLY A 17 18.78 -17.42 1.51
C GLY A 17 17.56 -17.18 0.63
N CYS A 18 16.61 -18.09 0.66
CA CYS A 18 15.24 -17.82 0.27
C CYS A 18 14.80 -16.69 1.20
N LYS A 19 14.75 -15.46 0.72
CA LYS A 19 14.06 -14.38 1.40
C LYS A 19 12.63 -14.86 1.61
N GLN A 20 12.34 -15.32 2.82
CA GLN A 20 11.00 -15.66 3.24
C GLN A 20 10.22 -14.36 3.20
N GLN A 21 9.49 -14.17 2.11
CA GLN A 21 8.59 -13.04 1.92
C GLN A 21 7.59 -13.14 3.08
N SER A 22 7.60 -12.15 3.98
CA SER A 22 6.77 -12.20 5.18
C SER A 22 5.30 -12.28 4.76
N ALA A 23 4.46 -12.91 5.59
CA ALA A 23 3.02 -13.00 5.33
C ALA A 23 2.40 -11.60 5.17
N ASN A 24 2.99 -10.57 5.80
CA ASN A 24 2.61 -9.17 5.67
C ASN A 24 2.85 -8.60 4.25
N ASP A 25 3.87 -9.08 3.51
CA ASP A 25 4.13 -8.60 2.15
C ASP A 25 3.03 -9.01 1.15
N LYS A 26 2.30 -10.08 1.46
CA LYS A 26 1.19 -10.56 0.62
C LYS A 26 -0.09 -9.74 0.76
N ILE A 27 -0.26 -9.07 1.88
CA ILE A 27 -1.47 -8.30 2.23
C ILE A 27 -1.40 -6.87 1.64
N LEU A 28 -0.19 -6.38 1.34
CA LEU A 28 0.05 -5.04 0.77
C LEU A 28 -0.34 -4.87 -0.70
N ALA A 29 -0.64 -5.97 -1.38
CA ALA A 29 -0.60 -5.99 -2.83
C ALA A 29 -1.90 -5.52 -3.47
N THR A 30 -2.08 -4.20 -3.63
CA THR A 30 -2.70 -3.80 -4.88
C THR A 30 -1.70 -4.02 -6.02
N PRO A 31 -2.12 -4.38 -7.23
CA PRO A 31 -1.20 -4.59 -8.36
C PRO A 31 -0.27 -3.40 -8.62
N PHE A 32 -0.71 -2.19 -8.27
CA PHE A 32 0.06 -0.96 -8.38
C PHE A 32 1.23 -0.94 -7.39
N ILE A 33 0.97 -1.16 -6.10
CA ILE A 33 1.99 -1.18 -5.04
C ILE A 33 3.02 -2.27 -5.31
N ASP A 34 2.59 -3.48 -5.64
CA ASP A 34 3.45 -4.59 -6.03
C ASP A 34 4.37 -4.24 -7.20
N SER A 35 3.82 -3.60 -8.22
CA SER A 35 4.60 -3.15 -9.38
C SER A 35 5.69 -2.17 -8.98
N VAL A 36 5.40 -1.22 -8.07
CA VAL A 36 6.38 -0.23 -7.59
C VAL A 36 7.49 -0.91 -6.78
N ILE A 37 7.13 -1.80 -5.85
CA ILE A 37 8.11 -2.53 -5.03
C ILE A 37 9.00 -3.43 -5.90
N LYS A 38 8.43 -4.17 -6.85
CA LYS A 38 9.19 -5.05 -7.76
C LYS A 38 10.15 -4.30 -8.68
N LYS A 39 9.84 -3.06 -9.03
CA LYS A 39 10.69 -2.21 -9.89
C LYS A 39 11.76 -1.45 -9.10
N SER A 40 11.78 -1.54 -7.78
CA SER A 40 12.81 -0.90 -6.96
C SER A 40 14.16 -1.60 -7.16
N ASP A 41 15.22 -0.81 -7.25
CA ASP A 41 16.60 -1.28 -7.35
C ASP A 41 17.34 -1.27 -6.02
N SER A 42 16.78 -0.65 -4.98
CA SER A 42 17.30 -0.66 -3.61
C SER A 42 16.20 -0.54 -2.56
N ASN A 43 16.47 -1.08 -1.37
CA ASN A 43 15.60 -0.91 -0.21
C ASN A 43 16.44 -0.70 1.06
N TYR A 44 15.86 0.00 2.04
CA TYR A 44 16.45 0.21 3.37
C TYR A 44 15.35 0.52 4.38
N GLU A 45 15.67 0.40 5.68
CA GLU A 45 14.77 0.75 6.77
C GLU A 45 15.41 1.83 7.65
N LYS A 46 14.61 2.74 8.17
CA LYS A 46 15.02 3.79 9.11
C LYS A 46 14.04 3.92 10.27
N PRO A 47 14.51 4.34 11.46
CA PRO A 47 13.62 4.83 12.50
C PRO A 47 12.76 5.98 11.96
N TYR A 48 11.48 5.99 12.34
CA TYR A 48 10.52 7.01 11.94
C TYR A 48 9.75 7.48 13.16
N PHE A 49 10.13 8.65 13.67
CA PHE A 49 9.61 9.17 14.93
C PHE A 49 8.47 10.16 14.68
N ARG A 50 7.29 9.65 14.37
CA ARG A 50 6.06 10.45 14.35
C ARG A 50 4.94 9.64 14.99
N THR A 51 4.42 10.14 16.09
CA THR A 51 3.23 9.68 16.85
C THR A 51 3.02 8.17 16.87
N ASP A 52 2.44 7.56 15.84
CA ASP A 52 2.01 6.16 15.83
C ASP A 52 2.96 5.25 15.02
N PHE A 53 4.02 5.82 14.41
CA PHE A 53 4.95 5.06 13.58
C PHE A 53 6.35 5.08 14.19
N VAL A 54 7.00 3.92 14.24
CA VAL A 54 8.36 3.77 14.81
C VAL A 54 9.43 3.49 13.77
N THR A 55 9.06 2.86 12.65
CA THR A 55 9.99 2.58 11.54
C THR A 55 9.33 2.83 10.19
N ALA A 56 10.16 3.10 9.20
CA ALA A 56 9.74 3.16 7.81
C ALA A 56 10.70 2.38 6.91
N SER A 57 10.14 1.51 6.06
CA SER A 57 10.86 0.83 4.99
C SER A 57 10.70 1.62 3.70
N TYR A 58 11.80 1.78 2.97
CA TYR A 58 11.87 2.52 1.71
C TYR A 58 12.27 1.59 0.58
N TYR A 59 11.53 1.62 -0.50
CA TYR A 59 11.83 0.95 -1.77
C TYR A 59 12.06 2.03 -2.81
N VAL A 60 13.25 2.07 -3.39
CA VAL A 60 13.69 3.16 -4.27
C VAL A 60 13.97 2.64 -5.66
N ASN A 61 13.37 3.27 -6.66
CA ASN A 61 13.75 3.12 -8.06
C ASN A 61 14.50 4.37 -8.51
N LYS A 62 15.83 4.25 -8.67
CA LYS A 62 16.70 5.37 -9.04
C LYS A 62 16.49 5.82 -10.47
N LYS A 63 16.04 4.92 -11.36
CA LYS A 63 15.87 5.18 -12.78
C LYS A 63 14.78 6.22 -13.05
N ASP A 64 13.67 6.15 -12.31
CA ASP A 64 12.52 7.05 -12.50
C ASP A 64 12.22 7.92 -11.28
N SER A 65 13.10 7.86 -10.26
CA SER A 65 13.00 8.60 -8.99
C SER A 65 11.72 8.30 -8.22
N THR A 66 11.26 7.04 -8.26
CA THR A 66 10.10 6.59 -7.48
C THR A 66 10.58 6.06 -6.13
N ILE A 67 9.90 6.49 -5.06
CA ILE A 67 10.11 6.03 -3.68
C ILE A 67 8.78 5.52 -3.14
N CYS A 68 8.76 4.28 -2.67
CA CYS A 68 7.66 3.72 -1.91
C CYS A 68 8.10 3.65 -0.44
N GLN A 69 7.38 4.35 0.43
CA GLN A 69 7.60 4.38 1.87
C GLN A 69 6.49 3.63 2.58
N LEU A 70 6.86 2.61 3.36
CA LEU A 70 5.96 1.83 4.21
C LEU A 70 6.21 2.23 5.67
N MET A 71 5.22 2.82 6.32
CA MET A 71 5.30 3.22 7.73
C MET A 71 4.70 2.14 8.61
N LYS A 72 5.49 1.73 9.62
CA LYS A 72 5.17 0.62 10.52
C LYS A 72 4.97 1.13 11.95
N ASP A 73 4.02 0.52 12.65
CA ASP A 73 3.80 0.74 14.09
C ASP A 73 4.84 0.00 14.95
N SER A 74 4.70 0.08 16.28
CA SER A 74 5.58 -0.58 17.24
C SER A 74 5.55 -2.11 17.19
N ALA A 75 4.50 -2.71 16.62
CA ALA A 75 4.41 -4.14 16.37
C ALA A 75 5.04 -4.56 15.02
N GLY A 76 5.55 -3.59 14.24
CA GLY A 76 6.10 -3.81 12.91
C GLY A 76 5.04 -3.97 11.81
N LEU A 77 3.77 -3.72 12.11
CA LEU A 77 2.68 -3.79 11.14
C LEU A 77 2.65 -2.53 10.31
N ILE A 78 2.50 -2.70 9.00
CA ILE A 78 2.34 -1.57 8.07
C ILE A 78 0.98 -0.94 8.30
N ARG A 79 1.02 0.38 8.54
CA ARG A 79 -0.16 1.19 8.83
C ARG A 79 -0.44 2.21 7.73
N GLN A 80 0.61 2.58 7.01
CA GLN A 80 0.50 3.60 5.95
C GLN A 80 1.53 3.33 4.86
N ILE A 81 1.15 3.65 3.63
CA ILE A 81 2.03 3.66 2.48
C ILE A 81 1.93 5.00 1.76
N VAL A 82 3.07 5.54 1.36
CA VAL A 82 3.17 6.72 0.50
C VAL A 82 4.08 6.37 -0.66
N ILE A 83 3.64 6.66 -1.88
CA ILE A 83 4.49 6.59 -3.07
C ILE A 83 4.70 8.00 -3.58
N ALA A 84 5.97 8.35 -3.78
CA ALA A 84 6.39 9.63 -4.36
C ALA A 84 7.21 9.39 -5.62
N LYS A 85 7.13 10.30 -6.58
CA LYS A 85 7.95 10.33 -7.79
C LYS A 85 8.49 11.73 -7.97
N LYS A 86 9.84 11.87 -8.06
CA LYS A 86 10.50 13.19 -8.15
C LYS A 86 9.96 14.17 -7.11
N ASP A 87 9.98 13.76 -5.84
CA ASP A 87 9.52 14.54 -4.68
C ASP A 87 8.01 14.85 -4.61
N THR A 88 7.22 14.44 -5.61
CA THR A 88 5.77 14.58 -5.62
C THR A 88 5.11 13.30 -5.13
N ARG A 89 4.26 13.38 -4.12
CA ARG A 89 3.43 12.26 -3.70
C ARG A 89 2.39 11.96 -4.76
N ILE A 90 2.32 10.70 -5.21
CA ILE A 90 1.38 10.25 -6.25
C ILE A 90 0.37 9.24 -5.75
N PHE A 91 0.57 8.73 -4.52
CA PHE A 91 -0.29 7.71 -3.94
C PHE A 91 -0.22 7.74 -2.42
N PHE A 92 -1.36 7.48 -1.79
CA PHE A 92 -1.53 7.27 -0.36
C PHE A 92 -2.40 6.03 -0.12
N GLY A 93 -1.98 5.18 0.83
CA GLY A 93 -2.77 4.07 1.33
C GLY A 93 -2.68 3.98 2.85
N SER A 94 -3.76 3.55 3.49
CA SER A 94 -3.77 3.21 4.92
C SER A 94 -4.23 1.78 5.13
N TYR A 95 -3.85 1.21 6.28
CA TYR A 95 -4.10 -0.19 6.63
C TYR A 95 -4.68 -0.31 8.02
N TYR A 96 -5.60 -1.24 8.20
CA TYR A 96 -6.12 -1.68 9.48
C TYR A 96 -5.06 -2.41 10.31
N THR A 97 -5.33 -2.62 11.60
CA THR A 97 -4.45 -3.36 12.51
C THR A 97 -4.27 -4.84 12.12
N ASN A 98 -5.23 -5.41 11.42
CA ASN A 98 -5.15 -6.78 10.87
C ASN A 98 -4.37 -6.87 9.55
N GLY A 99 -3.82 -5.73 9.04
CA GLY A 99 -3.06 -5.65 7.81
C GLY A 99 -3.90 -5.52 6.53
N GLN A 100 -5.22 -5.46 6.63
CA GLN A 100 -6.09 -5.22 5.48
C GLN A 100 -6.01 -3.77 5.03
N LEU A 101 -6.07 -3.54 3.72
CA LEU A 101 -6.11 -2.21 3.14
C LEU A 101 -7.38 -1.49 3.58
N GLN A 102 -7.25 -0.27 4.08
CA GLN A 102 -8.36 0.59 4.50
C GLN A 102 -8.68 1.63 3.42
N ALA A 103 -7.65 2.22 2.80
CA ALA A 103 -7.82 3.24 1.77
C ALA A 103 -6.77 3.11 0.67
N ASP A 104 -7.20 3.37 -0.57
CA ASP A 104 -6.42 3.38 -1.81
C ASP A 104 -6.73 4.70 -2.52
N LEU A 105 -5.82 5.67 -2.43
CA LEU A 105 -6.06 7.06 -2.81
C LEU A 105 -4.92 7.58 -3.68
N PRO A 106 -5.10 7.66 -5.01
CA PRO A 106 -4.16 8.33 -5.89
C PRO A 106 -4.17 9.85 -5.64
N LEU A 107 -3.02 10.48 -5.89
CA LEU A 107 -2.79 11.90 -5.66
C LEU A 107 -2.34 12.59 -6.95
N ASP A 108 -2.69 13.87 -7.10
CA ASP A 108 -2.15 14.73 -8.15
C ASP A 108 -0.78 15.32 -7.79
N SER A 109 -0.24 16.16 -8.67
CA SER A 109 1.05 16.83 -8.48
C SER A 109 1.08 17.82 -7.31
N PHE A 110 -0.08 18.22 -6.79
CA PHE A 110 -0.21 19.09 -5.61
C PHE A 110 -0.38 18.31 -4.31
N GLY A 111 -0.41 16.96 -4.37
CA GLY A 111 -0.62 16.08 -3.23
C GLY A 111 -2.09 16.00 -2.77
N GLN A 112 -3.03 16.41 -3.62
CA GLN A 112 -4.46 16.31 -3.38
C GLN A 112 -5.01 15.00 -3.96
N TYR A 113 -6.06 14.43 -3.35
CA TYR A 113 -6.71 13.24 -3.90
C TYR A 113 -7.21 13.51 -5.32
N HIS A 114 -6.84 12.63 -6.26
CA HIS A 114 -7.21 12.79 -7.67
C HIS A 114 -7.28 11.43 -8.37
N GLY A 115 -8.41 11.13 -9.00
CA GLY A 115 -8.67 9.83 -9.63
C GLY A 115 -9.53 8.92 -8.76
N ALA A 116 -9.53 7.63 -9.04
CA ALA A 116 -10.39 6.65 -8.38
C ALA A 116 -9.93 6.37 -6.95
N GLY A 117 -10.70 6.81 -5.97
CA GLY A 117 -10.51 6.52 -4.55
C GLY A 117 -11.35 5.33 -4.11
N LYS A 118 -10.79 4.48 -3.25
CA LYS A 118 -11.47 3.31 -2.68
C LYS A 118 -11.22 3.24 -1.18
N PHE A 119 -12.27 2.86 -0.46
CA PHE A 119 -12.23 2.55 0.97
C PHE A 119 -12.76 1.15 1.17
N PHE A 120 -12.20 0.46 2.15
CA PHE A 120 -12.51 -0.94 2.42
C PHE A 120 -12.88 -1.11 3.88
N TYR A 121 -13.70 -2.11 4.18
CA TYR A 121 -13.95 -2.62 5.51
C TYR A 121 -12.74 -3.42 6.04
N GLU A 122 -12.72 -3.70 7.34
CA GLU A 122 -11.64 -4.44 8.00
C GLU A 122 -11.54 -5.91 7.52
N ASP A 123 -12.61 -6.45 6.93
CA ASP A 123 -12.62 -7.77 6.27
C ASP A 123 -12.11 -7.73 4.80
N GLY A 124 -11.72 -6.54 4.30
CA GLY A 124 -11.21 -6.31 2.96
C GLY A 124 -12.27 -6.10 1.89
N LYS A 125 -13.56 -6.13 2.23
CA LYS A 125 -14.63 -5.81 1.27
C LYS A 125 -14.70 -4.32 1.01
N LEU A 126 -15.11 -3.96 -0.22
CA LEU A 126 -15.29 -2.57 -0.61
C LEU A 126 -16.39 -1.91 0.23
N GLN A 127 -16.04 -0.80 0.88
CA GLN A 127 -16.96 0.04 1.64
C GLN A 127 -17.51 1.18 0.80
N SER A 128 -16.63 1.88 0.08
CA SER A 128 -17.06 2.93 -0.85
C SER A 128 -16.01 3.17 -1.93
N ALA A 129 -16.47 3.64 -3.09
CA ALA A 129 -15.61 4.00 -4.21
C ALA A 129 -16.22 5.12 -5.04
N GLY A 130 -15.35 5.95 -5.60
CA GLY A 130 -15.73 7.05 -6.48
C GLY A 130 -14.50 7.79 -6.98
N ASN A 131 -14.69 8.97 -7.54
CA ASN A 131 -13.60 9.78 -8.06
C ASN A 131 -13.39 11.04 -7.22
N TYR A 132 -12.13 11.40 -7.09
CA TYR A 132 -11.69 12.69 -6.58
C TYR A 132 -11.15 13.55 -7.72
N THR A 133 -11.36 14.85 -7.64
CA THR A 133 -10.73 15.86 -8.49
C THR A 133 -10.23 16.97 -7.60
N HIS A 134 -8.89 17.14 -7.51
CA HIS A 134 -8.22 18.13 -6.66
C HIS A 134 -8.76 18.18 -5.21
N GLY A 135 -8.83 17.01 -4.57
CA GLY A 135 -9.22 16.86 -3.16
C GLY A 135 -10.71 16.76 -2.89
N VAL A 136 -11.59 17.06 -3.87
CA VAL A 136 -13.04 16.99 -3.71
C VAL A 136 -13.64 15.75 -4.38
N LYS A 137 -14.69 15.18 -3.80
CA LYS A 137 -15.46 14.10 -4.42
C LYS A 137 -16.17 14.63 -5.67
N THR A 138 -16.11 13.89 -6.78
CA THR A 138 -16.79 14.24 -8.04
C THR A 138 -17.44 13.01 -8.67
N GLY A 139 -18.46 13.25 -9.50
CA GLY A 139 -19.17 12.17 -10.18
C GLY A 139 -19.93 11.26 -9.21
N THR A 140 -20.01 9.98 -9.54
CA THR A 140 -20.78 9.00 -8.77
C THR A 140 -19.93 8.33 -7.72
N TRP A 141 -20.43 8.33 -6.50
CA TRP A 141 -19.86 7.59 -5.36
C TRP A 141 -20.83 6.49 -4.92
N LYS A 142 -20.32 5.27 -4.83
CA LYS A 142 -21.05 4.09 -4.38
C LYS A 142 -20.65 3.72 -2.97
N VAL A 143 -21.61 3.35 -2.16
CA VAL A 143 -21.43 2.87 -0.79
C VAL A 143 -22.01 1.46 -0.67
N PHE A 144 -21.30 0.58 0.01
CA PHE A 144 -21.66 -0.82 0.17
C PHE A 144 -21.74 -1.17 1.67
N ASP A 145 -22.57 -2.13 2.04
CA ASP A 145 -22.57 -2.72 3.37
C ASP A 145 -21.48 -3.81 3.52
N GLU A 146 -21.30 -4.32 4.73
CA GLU A 146 -20.35 -5.41 5.03
C GLU A 146 -20.68 -6.73 4.32
N LYS A 147 -21.90 -6.87 3.76
CA LYS A 147 -22.29 -8.01 2.94
C LYS A 147 -21.90 -7.83 1.47
N GLY A 148 -21.51 -6.59 1.07
CA GLY A 148 -21.17 -6.22 -0.29
C GLY A 148 -22.36 -5.73 -1.12
N ASN A 149 -23.52 -5.49 -0.51
CA ASN A 149 -24.69 -4.91 -1.19
C ASN A 149 -24.49 -3.40 -1.31
N GLU A 150 -24.80 -2.82 -2.47
CA GLU A 150 -24.84 -1.38 -2.65
C GLU A 150 -26.00 -0.79 -1.85
N THR A 151 -25.71 0.12 -0.92
CA THR A 151 -26.67 0.73 -0.01
C THR A 151 -26.98 2.18 -0.34
N ALA A 152 -26.05 2.87 -1.01
CA ALA A 152 -26.23 4.24 -1.46
C ALA A 152 -25.41 4.55 -2.70
N THR A 153 -25.93 5.48 -3.47
CA THR A 153 -25.22 6.10 -4.60
C THR A 153 -25.41 7.60 -4.53
N ASP A 154 -24.33 8.32 -4.26
CA ASP A 154 -24.31 9.78 -4.24
C ASP A 154 -23.71 10.33 -5.53
N SER A 155 -24.22 11.45 -6.01
CA SER A 155 -23.64 12.19 -7.13
C SER A 155 -23.12 13.53 -6.68
N PHE A 156 -21.92 13.88 -7.13
CA PHE A 156 -21.24 15.13 -6.78
C PHE A 156 -20.92 15.94 -8.04
N ASP A 157 -21.08 17.26 -7.93
CA ASP A 157 -20.64 18.19 -8.99
C ASP A 157 -19.11 18.37 -9.00
N GLN A 158 -18.60 19.22 -9.89
CA GLN A 158 -17.16 19.52 -10.01
C GLN A 158 -16.58 20.23 -8.79
N ASN A 159 -17.41 20.81 -7.92
CA ASN A 159 -17.02 21.52 -6.72
C ASN A 159 -17.17 20.64 -5.45
N GLY A 160 -17.63 19.40 -5.59
CA GLY A 160 -17.85 18.48 -4.49
C GLY A 160 -19.21 18.66 -3.80
N ASN A 161 -20.13 19.39 -4.36
CA ASN A 161 -21.49 19.53 -3.81
C ASN A 161 -22.33 18.31 -4.23
N ILE A 162 -23.17 17.82 -3.32
CA ILE A 162 -24.10 16.74 -3.61
C ILE A 162 -25.14 17.23 -4.63
N ILE A 163 -25.32 16.46 -5.70
CA ILE A 163 -26.39 16.65 -6.68
C ILE A 163 -27.60 15.85 -6.17
N PRO A 164 -28.70 16.50 -5.74
CA PRO A 164 -29.87 15.79 -5.28
C PRO A 164 -30.40 14.84 -6.36
N GLN A 165 -30.59 13.58 -6.03
CA GLN A 165 -31.27 12.66 -6.94
C GLN A 165 -32.75 13.07 -7.00
N LYS A 166 -33.29 13.23 -8.23
CA LYS A 166 -34.70 13.46 -8.41
C LYS A 166 -35.46 12.23 -7.91
N ALA A 167 -36.33 12.43 -6.94
CA ALA A 167 -37.20 11.35 -6.49
C ALA A 167 -37.98 10.77 -7.70
N PRO A 168 -38.19 9.45 -7.74
CA PRO A 168 -38.92 8.80 -8.82
C PRO A 168 -40.36 9.26 -8.94
#